data_468b2f75d562f69bfa034ed131524e0c
#
_entry.id   468b2f75d562f69bfa034ed131524e0c
#
_cell.length_a   1.000
_cell.length_b   1.000
_cell.length_c   1.000
_cell.angle_alpha   90.00
_cell.angle_beta   90.00
_cell.angle_gamma   90.00
#
_symmetry.space_group_name_H-M   'P 1'
#
loop_
_entity.id
_entity.type
_entity.pdbx_description
1 polymer ?
#
loop_
_entity_poly.entity_id
_entity_poly.type
_entity_poly.pdbx_seq_one_letter_code
_entity_poly.pdbx_strand_id
1 'polypeptide(L)'
;MVGSALATRRPVVGVLGDGASMYGIQALWTAAQEHASLTVLVLDNEEYAAVRLLGEVGEDGKMPGVRLGGIDFVALAQGMGCAARRVDDLTEFDRELRAALAESGPTVLHVPVAPSGRRMY
;
A
#
# COMPACT_ATOMS: atom_id res chain seq x y z
N MET A 1 -8.80 7.81 -2.63
CA MET A 1 -7.50 8.51 -2.77
C MET A 1 -7.38 9.18 -4.14
N VAL A 2 -7.30 8.44 -5.26
CA VAL A 2 -7.14 9.01 -6.59
C VAL A 2 -8.24 10.04 -6.89
N GLY A 3 -9.52 9.67 -6.74
CA GLY A 3 -10.64 10.59 -6.95
C GLY A 3 -10.56 11.86 -6.09
N SER A 4 -10.08 11.74 -4.83
CA SER A 4 -9.91 12.92 -3.97
C SER A 4 -8.81 13.85 -4.47
N ALA A 5 -7.67 13.29 -4.90
CA ALA A 5 -6.56 14.08 -5.45
C ALA A 5 -6.99 14.83 -6.72
N LEU A 6 -7.72 14.16 -7.61
CA LEU A 6 -8.21 14.76 -8.85
C LEU A 6 -9.28 15.83 -8.60
N ALA A 7 -10.24 15.55 -7.73
CA ALA A 7 -11.35 16.47 -7.46
C ALA A 7 -10.89 17.73 -6.70
N THR A 8 -9.98 17.59 -5.76
CA THR A 8 -9.53 18.71 -4.92
C THR A 8 -8.33 19.45 -5.47
N ARG A 9 -7.58 18.81 -6.39
CA ARG A 9 -6.27 19.27 -6.86
C ARG A 9 -5.28 19.60 -5.73
N ARG A 10 -5.40 18.87 -4.63
CA ARG A 10 -4.56 19.00 -3.44
C ARG A 10 -3.75 17.72 -3.24
N PRO A 11 -2.56 17.80 -2.64
CA PRO A 11 -1.82 16.62 -2.24
C PRO A 11 -2.64 15.71 -1.34
N VAL A 12 -2.66 14.42 -1.66
CA VAL A 12 -3.37 13.39 -0.88
C VAL A 12 -2.36 12.34 -0.46
N VAL A 13 -2.42 11.96 0.81
CA VAL A 13 -1.68 10.81 1.33
C VAL A 13 -2.67 9.68 1.60
N GLY A 14 -2.41 8.52 1.03
CA GLY A 14 -3.17 7.30 1.27
C GLY A 14 -2.32 6.29 2.03
N VAL A 15 -2.90 5.66 3.05
CA VAL A 15 -2.25 4.57 3.79
C VAL A 15 -3.10 3.32 3.62
N LEU A 16 -2.53 2.27 3.07
CA LEU A 16 -3.21 1.01 2.77
C LEU A 16 -2.38 -0.17 3.27
N GLY A 17 -3.04 -1.21 3.75
CA GLY A 17 -2.40 -2.52 3.86
C GLY A 17 -2.21 -3.16 2.47
N ASP A 18 -1.26 -4.07 2.36
CA ASP A 18 -0.98 -4.86 1.16
C ASP A 18 -2.26 -5.50 0.58
N GLY A 19 -2.99 -6.24 1.41
CA GLY A 19 -4.26 -6.85 1.01
C GLY A 19 -5.31 -5.86 0.56
N ALA A 20 -5.46 -4.73 1.27
CA ALA A 20 -6.41 -3.69 0.90
C ALA A 20 -6.04 -3.01 -0.43
N SER A 21 -4.74 -2.84 -0.70
CA SER A 21 -4.26 -2.24 -1.94
C SER A 21 -4.62 -3.08 -3.17
N MET A 22 -4.62 -4.42 -3.05
CA MET A 22 -4.91 -5.34 -4.15
C MET A 22 -6.36 -5.28 -4.65
N TYR A 23 -7.29 -4.71 -3.89
CA TYR A 23 -8.67 -4.52 -4.36
C TYR A 23 -8.82 -3.39 -5.39
N GLY A 24 -7.83 -2.50 -5.52
CA GLY A 24 -7.96 -1.36 -6.42
C GLY A 24 -6.62 -0.76 -6.86
N ILE A 25 -5.55 -1.55 -6.85
CA ILE A 25 -4.20 -1.07 -7.17
C ILE A 25 -4.10 -0.50 -8.59
N GLN A 26 -4.93 -0.98 -9.52
CA GLN A 26 -5.00 -0.48 -10.90
C GLN A 26 -5.37 1.01 -10.99
N ALA A 27 -5.95 1.60 -9.93
CA ALA A 27 -6.22 3.03 -9.88
C ALA A 27 -4.94 3.89 -9.91
N LEU A 28 -3.78 3.31 -9.61
CA LEU A 28 -2.49 3.96 -9.75
C LEU A 28 -2.20 4.36 -11.20
N TRP A 29 -2.63 3.56 -12.17
CA TRP A 29 -2.53 3.93 -13.58
C TRP A 29 -3.27 5.23 -13.88
N THR A 30 -4.51 5.38 -13.40
CA THR A 30 -5.27 6.63 -13.55
C THR A 30 -4.54 7.79 -12.86
N ALA A 31 -4.00 7.56 -11.66
CA ALA A 31 -3.24 8.60 -10.95
C ALA A 31 -2.03 9.08 -11.77
N ALA A 32 -1.33 8.15 -12.41
CA ALA A 32 -0.18 8.48 -13.27
C ALA A 32 -0.59 9.24 -14.53
N GLN A 33 -1.65 8.79 -15.23
CA GLN A 33 -2.16 9.47 -16.43
C GLN A 33 -2.59 10.90 -16.15
N GLU A 34 -3.20 11.12 -15.00
CA GLU A 34 -3.76 12.43 -14.60
C GLU A 34 -2.76 13.28 -13.78
N HIS A 35 -1.51 12.81 -13.63
CA HIS A 35 -0.48 13.48 -12.81
C HIS A 35 -0.99 13.89 -11.42
N ALA A 36 -1.76 12.98 -10.78
CA ALA A 36 -2.37 13.24 -9.49
C ALA A 36 -1.29 13.43 -8.41
N SER A 37 -1.40 14.48 -7.61
CA SER A 37 -0.55 14.68 -6.43
C SER A 37 -0.97 13.71 -5.34
N LEU A 38 -0.40 12.50 -5.37
CA LEU A 38 -0.79 11.38 -4.53
C LEU A 38 0.44 10.64 -4.00
N THR A 39 0.55 10.51 -2.69
CA THR A 39 1.52 9.63 -2.05
C THR A 39 0.80 8.45 -1.41
N VAL A 40 1.14 7.23 -1.80
CA VAL A 40 0.54 6.01 -1.26
C VAL A 40 1.58 5.24 -0.44
N LEU A 41 1.25 4.97 0.82
CA LEU A 41 2.00 4.08 1.69
C LEU A 41 1.34 2.71 1.65
N VAL A 42 2.04 1.70 1.16
CA VAL A 42 1.60 0.30 1.22
C VAL A 42 2.30 -0.36 2.39
N LEU A 43 1.57 -0.59 3.47
CA LEU A 43 2.05 -1.31 4.64
C LEU A 43 1.91 -2.80 4.37
N ASP A 44 3.03 -3.47 4.16
CA ASP A 44 3.09 -4.86 3.73
C ASP A 44 3.46 -5.78 4.88
N ASN A 45 2.51 -6.60 5.33
CA ASN A 45 2.71 -7.67 6.29
C ASN A 45 2.57 -9.07 5.66
N GLU A 46 2.52 -9.15 4.34
CA GLU A 46 2.40 -10.36 3.52
C GLU A 46 1.14 -11.18 3.81
N GLU A 47 0.07 -10.55 4.32
CA GLU A 47 -1.15 -11.30 4.64
C GLU A 47 -2.43 -10.45 4.64
N TYR A 48 -3.54 -11.10 4.35
CA TYR A 48 -4.88 -10.59 4.67
C TYR A 48 -5.17 -10.77 6.17
N ALA A 49 -4.51 -9.98 7.03
CA ALA A 49 -4.56 -10.15 8.48
C ALA A 49 -5.99 -10.16 9.05
N ALA A 50 -6.87 -9.28 8.57
CA ALA A 50 -8.27 -9.25 9.00
C ALA A 50 -9.02 -10.52 8.60
N VAL A 51 -8.77 -11.05 7.41
CA VAL A 51 -9.39 -12.30 6.92
C VAL A 51 -8.87 -13.49 7.72
N ARG A 52 -7.57 -13.54 8.01
CA ARG A 52 -6.99 -14.59 8.84
C ARG A 52 -7.64 -14.62 10.24
N LEU A 53 -7.75 -13.47 10.88
CA LEU A 53 -8.36 -13.37 12.22
C LEU A 53 -9.83 -13.84 12.24
N LEU A 54 -10.59 -13.57 11.17
CA LEU A 54 -11.97 -14.05 11.02
C LEU A 54 -12.01 -15.55 10.74
N GLY A 55 -11.03 -16.10 10.01
CA GLY A 55 -10.94 -17.51 9.68
C GLY A 55 -10.48 -18.39 10.83
N GLU A 56 -9.76 -17.85 11.83
CA GLU A 56 -9.37 -18.59 13.05
C GLU A 56 -10.55 -19.01 13.92
N VAL A 57 -11.75 -18.53 13.63
CA VAL A 57 -13.01 -18.95 14.29
C VAL A 57 -13.53 -20.29 13.75
N GLY A 58 -12.98 -20.83 12.66
CA GLY A 58 -13.32 -22.14 12.10
C GLY A 58 -12.50 -23.29 12.72
N GLU A 59 -13.04 -24.49 12.70
CA GLU A 59 -12.48 -25.69 13.38
C GLU A 59 -11.06 -26.07 12.95
N ASP A 60 -10.56 -25.63 11.79
CA ASP A 60 -9.25 -26.05 11.25
C ASP A 60 -8.17 -24.96 11.26
N GLY A 61 -8.45 -23.73 11.67
CA GLY A 61 -7.47 -22.65 11.84
C GLY A 61 -6.62 -22.27 10.60
N LYS A 62 -6.89 -22.88 9.44
CA LYS A 62 -6.13 -22.65 8.19
C LYS A 62 -7.07 -22.22 7.07
N MET A 63 -7.11 -20.92 6.82
CA MET A 63 -7.83 -20.40 5.67
C MET A 63 -6.87 -20.28 4.48
N PRO A 64 -7.15 -20.96 3.34
CA PRO A 64 -6.31 -20.82 2.15
C PRO A 64 -6.44 -19.41 1.55
N GLY A 65 -5.37 -18.91 0.91
CA GLY A 65 -5.40 -17.63 0.21
C GLY A 65 -5.23 -16.39 1.08
N VAL A 66 -4.91 -16.53 2.37
CA VAL A 66 -4.66 -15.37 3.24
C VAL A 66 -3.24 -14.83 3.17
N ARG A 67 -2.30 -15.58 2.61
CA ARG A 67 -0.93 -15.11 2.42
C ARG A 67 -0.78 -14.38 1.10
N LEU A 68 -0.10 -13.23 1.15
CA LEU A 68 0.16 -12.33 0.01
C LEU A 68 1.65 -12.21 -0.32
N GLY A 69 2.48 -13.11 0.19
CA GLY A 69 3.92 -13.06 -0.05
C GLY A 69 4.29 -13.10 -1.53
N GLY A 70 5.39 -12.43 -1.88
CA GLY A 70 5.93 -12.40 -3.23
C GLY A 70 5.37 -11.32 -4.16
N ILE A 71 4.56 -10.40 -3.66
CA ILE A 71 4.09 -9.25 -4.44
C ILE A 71 5.16 -8.15 -4.41
N ASP A 72 5.66 -7.76 -5.57
CA ASP A 72 6.54 -6.61 -5.72
C ASP A 72 5.72 -5.35 -5.98
N PHE A 73 5.37 -4.63 -4.91
CA PHE A 73 4.58 -3.39 -5.00
C PHE A 73 5.34 -2.25 -5.69
N VAL A 74 6.68 -2.26 -5.66
CA VAL A 74 7.49 -1.27 -6.38
C VAL A 74 7.37 -1.50 -7.88
N ALA A 75 7.59 -2.74 -8.33
CA ALA A 75 7.45 -3.09 -9.75
C ALA A 75 6.02 -2.86 -10.27
N LEU A 76 5.00 -3.19 -9.48
CA LEU A 76 3.60 -2.93 -9.82
C LEU A 76 3.32 -1.43 -10.02
N ALA A 77 3.76 -0.60 -9.09
CA ALA A 77 3.55 0.84 -9.17
C ALA A 77 4.30 1.46 -10.35
N GLN A 78 5.54 1.05 -10.57
CA GLN A 78 6.35 1.49 -11.72
C GLN A 78 5.74 1.05 -13.05
N GLY A 79 5.23 -0.17 -13.14
CA GLY A 79 4.51 -0.66 -14.31
C GLY A 79 3.24 0.12 -14.63
N MET A 80 2.66 0.80 -13.64
CA MET A 80 1.50 1.71 -13.80
C MET A 80 1.90 3.19 -14.01
N GLY A 81 3.21 3.48 -14.11
CA GLY A 81 3.72 4.83 -14.38
C GLY A 81 3.91 5.71 -13.14
N CYS A 82 3.84 5.13 -11.92
CA CYS A 82 4.12 5.85 -10.69
C CYS A 82 5.60 5.78 -10.31
N ALA A 83 6.11 6.80 -9.63
CA ALA A 83 7.35 6.66 -8.88
C ALA A 83 7.12 5.68 -7.72
N ALA A 84 8.12 4.84 -7.42
CA ALA A 84 7.97 3.90 -6.32
C ALA A 84 9.31 3.57 -5.67
N ARG A 85 9.30 3.41 -4.35
CA ARG A 85 10.46 3.06 -3.54
C ARG A 85 10.06 2.10 -2.42
N ARG A 86 10.99 1.21 -2.04
CA ARG A 86 10.86 0.38 -0.85
C ARG A 86 11.59 1.07 0.30
N VAL A 87 10.99 1.04 1.47
CA VAL A 87 11.53 1.63 2.70
C VAL A 87 11.62 0.51 3.74
N ASP A 88 12.80 -0.05 3.91
CA ASP A 88 13.05 -1.17 4.83
C ASP A 88 13.43 -0.70 6.24
N ASP A 89 13.91 0.53 6.38
CA ASP A 89 14.38 1.09 7.65
C ASP A 89 13.53 2.28 8.08
N LEU A 90 13.03 2.21 9.29
CA LEU A 90 12.24 3.28 9.89
C LEU A 90 13.02 4.61 10.00
N THR A 91 14.35 4.55 10.12
CA THR A 91 15.20 5.74 10.14
C THR A 91 15.19 6.50 8.82
N GLU A 92 14.95 5.81 7.71
CA GLU A 92 14.84 6.41 6.38
C GLU A 92 13.43 6.89 6.04
N PHE A 93 12.43 6.42 6.78
CA PHE A 93 11.02 6.65 6.47
C PHE A 93 10.66 8.14 6.38
N ASP A 94 11.11 8.97 7.33
CA ASP A 94 10.82 10.41 7.29
C ASP A 94 11.42 11.09 6.05
N ARG A 95 12.63 10.73 5.69
CA ARG A 95 13.31 11.25 4.49
C ARG A 95 12.55 10.87 3.22
N GLU A 96 12.22 9.57 3.08
CA GLU A 96 11.54 9.05 1.89
C GLU A 96 10.10 9.58 1.78
N LEU A 97 9.41 9.73 2.90
CA LEU A 97 8.07 10.33 2.93
C LEU A 97 8.12 11.80 2.49
N ARG A 98 9.06 12.58 3.03
CA ARG A 98 9.24 13.99 2.61
C ARG A 98 9.57 14.10 1.13
N ALA A 99 10.44 13.23 0.63
CA ALA A 99 10.79 13.20 -0.78
C ALA A 99 9.56 12.87 -1.65
N ALA A 100 8.77 11.86 -1.25
CA ALA A 100 7.55 11.48 -1.95
C ALA A 100 6.49 12.59 -1.97
N LEU A 101 6.34 13.32 -0.86
CA LEU A 101 5.42 14.46 -0.76
C LEU A 101 5.83 15.65 -1.62
N ALA A 102 7.11 15.76 -1.97
CA ALA A 102 7.64 16.81 -2.83
C ALA A 102 7.56 16.47 -4.33
N GLU A 103 7.26 15.22 -4.68
CA GLU A 103 7.10 14.79 -6.08
C GLU A 103 5.87 15.43 -6.74
N SER A 104 5.99 15.72 -8.02
CA SER A 104 4.91 16.35 -8.81
C SER A 104 3.87 15.35 -9.34
N GLY A 105 4.01 14.06 -9.05
CA GLY A 105 3.16 12.99 -9.54
C GLY A 105 2.88 11.93 -8.46
N PRO A 106 2.20 10.84 -8.82
CA PRO A 106 1.90 9.79 -7.86
C PRO A 106 3.16 9.01 -7.48
N THR A 107 3.36 8.86 -6.19
CA THR A 107 4.48 8.11 -5.61
C THR A 107 3.98 7.04 -4.66
N VAL A 108 4.54 5.83 -4.75
CA VAL A 108 4.23 4.71 -3.87
C VAL A 108 5.44 4.39 -2.99
N LEU A 109 5.24 4.34 -1.69
CA LEU A 109 6.21 3.83 -0.74
C LEU A 109 5.76 2.45 -0.23
N HIS A 110 6.53 1.44 -0.57
CA HIS A 110 6.35 0.08 -0.06
C HIS A 110 7.08 -0.04 1.28
N VAL A 111 6.33 -0.25 2.35
CA VAL A 111 6.84 -0.28 3.72
C VAL A 111 6.56 -1.66 4.33
N PRO A 112 7.54 -2.55 4.39
CA PRO A 112 7.40 -3.81 5.11
C PRO A 112 7.12 -3.56 6.59
N VAL A 113 6.14 -4.28 7.14
CA VAL A 113 5.78 -4.20 8.55
C VAL A 113 5.71 -5.61 9.15
N ALA A 114 5.92 -5.70 10.45
CA ALA A 114 5.82 -6.99 11.13
C ALA A 114 4.40 -7.58 10.99
N PRO A 115 4.26 -8.90 10.82
CA PRO A 115 2.97 -9.57 10.86
C PRO A 115 2.24 -9.27 12.17
N SER A 116 0.93 -9.03 12.09
CA SER A 116 0.15 -8.78 13.30
C SER A 116 -0.01 -10.07 14.11
N GLY A 117 0.74 -10.20 15.19
CA GLY A 117 0.68 -11.34 16.10
C GLY A 117 -0.42 -11.28 17.16
N ARG A 118 -1.26 -10.25 17.18
CA ARG A 118 -2.29 -10.03 18.22
C ARG A 118 -3.68 -9.92 17.66
N ARG A 119 -4.65 -10.53 18.39
CA ARG A 119 -6.08 -10.20 18.21
C ARG A 119 -6.26 -8.71 18.46
N MET A 120 -6.97 -8.03 17.57
CA MET A 120 -7.26 -6.59 17.70
C MET A 120 -8.39 -6.28 18.67
N TYR A 121 -9.03 -7.34 19.26
CA TYR A 121 -10.13 -7.22 20.24
C TYR A 121 -10.04 -8.33 21.27
#